data_89ff57c47cab85288f2b51a3c0ea6c70
#
_entry.id   89ff57c47cab85288f2b51a3c0ea6c70
#
_cell.length_a   1.000
_cell.length_b   1.000
_cell.length_c   1.000
_cell.angle_alpha   90.00
_cell.angle_beta   90.00
_cell.angle_gamma   90.00
#
_symmetry.space_group_name_H-M   'P 1'
#
loop_
_entity.id
_entity.type
_entity.pdbx_description
1 polymer ?
#
loop_
_entity_poly.entity_id
_entity_poly.type
_entity_poly.pdbx_seq_one_letter_code
_entity_poly.pdbx_strand_id
1 'polypeptide(L)'
;MQTVACFGDSLIYGFPFGPRISWLAEAEKLTGDKFLNYGVCGDCTDDILSRLKTMPLPAHIKHILFLGGANDIIQMRPQKFILEDLDKTLRYCQSKNFDLGMVLPLVTAESSLNEYILPLREAISARFAERAWLLDLQPAVGLTAAERKKAYLDGVHPTAAVYRAMGTYAAPLLRNWLEKDNSK
;
A
#
# COMPACT_ATOMS: atom_id res chain seq x y z
N MET A 1 13.01 -3.64 16.85
CA MET A 1 13.03 -2.80 15.63
C MET A 1 13.03 -3.73 14.44
N GLN A 2 11.97 -3.67 13.64
CA GLN A 2 11.81 -4.46 12.42
C GLN A 2 12.14 -3.61 11.18
N THR A 3 12.39 -4.26 10.05
CA THR A 3 12.56 -3.58 8.76
C THR A 3 11.59 -4.16 7.75
N VAL A 4 10.77 -3.29 7.16
CA VAL A 4 9.74 -3.62 6.17
C VAL A 4 10.16 -3.10 4.82
N ALA A 5 10.13 -3.91 3.77
CA ALA A 5 10.31 -3.44 2.41
C ALA A 5 8.94 -3.08 1.80
N CYS A 6 8.75 -1.80 1.47
CA CYS A 6 7.47 -1.27 1.03
C CYS A 6 7.50 -1.02 -0.48
N PHE A 7 6.86 -1.90 -1.23
CA PHE A 7 6.74 -1.83 -2.68
C PHE A 7 5.41 -1.22 -3.10
N GLY A 8 5.43 -0.32 -4.05
CA GLY A 8 4.20 0.28 -4.57
C GLY A 8 4.46 1.39 -5.57
N ASP A 9 3.44 2.18 -5.76
CA ASP A 9 3.36 3.29 -6.70
C ASP A 9 3.67 4.66 -6.06
N SER A 10 3.09 5.72 -6.61
CA SER A 10 3.21 7.10 -6.11
C SER A 10 2.75 7.28 -4.66
N LEU A 11 1.83 6.46 -4.16
CA LEU A 11 1.34 6.55 -2.79
C LEU A 11 2.32 5.97 -1.77
N ILE A 12 3.14 4.99 -2.16
CA ILE A 12 4.30 4.54 -1.37
C ILE A 12 5.42 5.58 -1.47
N TYR A 13 5.71 6.08 -2.67
CA TYR A 13 6.73 7.11 -2.89
C TYR A 13 6.46 8.37 -2.05
N GLY A 14 5.19 8.79 -1.93
CA GLY A 14 4.78 10.05 -1.28
C GLY A 14 4.70 11.22 -2.25
N PHE A 15 4.25 10.97 -3.49
CA PHE A 15 4.11 12.00 -4.53
C PHE A 15 3.10 13.10 -4.12
N PRO A 16 3.38 14.39 -4.39
CA PRO A 16 4.54 14.94 -5.11
C PRO A 16 5.74 15.26 -4.19
N PHE A 17 5.65 15.01 -2.89
CA PHE A 17 6.61 15.50 -1.88
C PHE A 17 7.82 14.60 -1.70
N GLY A 18 7.75 13.34 -2.15
CA GLY A 18 8.81 12.34 -2.04
C GLY A 18 8.84 11.58 -0.69
N PRO A 19 9.77 10.62 -0.56
CA PRO A 19 9.76 9.65 0.53
C PRO A 19 9.80 10.25 1.94
N ARG A 20 10.39 11.41 2.13
CA ARG A 20 10.49 12.07 3.45
C ARG A 20 9.15 12.62 3.98
N ILE A 21 8.16 12.81 3.11
CA ILE A 21 6.82 13.30 3.46
C ILE A 21 5.78 12.19 3.27
N SER A 22 6.18 11.01 2.81
CA SER A 22 5.29 9.87 2.66
C SER A 22 4.70 9.44 4.02
N TRP A 23 3.57 8.73 3.98
CA TRP A 23 2.97 8.16 5.19
C TRP A 23 3.90 7.13 5.88
N LEU A 24 4.78 6.48 5.13
CA LEU A 24 5.79 5.57 5.68
C LEU A 24 6.79 6.31 6.58
N ALA A 25 7.21 7.53 6.20
CA ALA A 25 8.13 8.32 7.01
C ALA A 25 7.52 8.72 8.36
N GLU A 26 6.22 9.04 8.40
CA GLU A 26 5.53 9.32 9.66
C GLU A 26 5.33 8.03 10.49
N ALA A 27 4.98 6.92 9.84
CA ALA A 27 4.88 5.63 10.51
C ALA A 27 6.22 5.19 11.12
N GLU A 28 7.34 5.34 10.38
CA GLU A 28 8.70 5.07 10.86
C GLU A 28 9.02 5.87 12.13
N LYS A 29 8.74 7.16 12.12
CA LYS A 29 8.96 8.05 13.26
C LYS A 29 8.16 7.63 14.51
N LEU A 30 6.93 7.15 14.33
CA LEU A 30 6.02 6.82 15.44
C LEU A 30 6.22 5.39 15.96
N THR A 31 6.60 4.44 15.11
CA THR A 31 6.82 3.05 15.51
C THR A 31 8.23 2.78 16.00
N GLY A 32 9.21 3.51 15.46
CA GLY A 32 10.64 3.22 15.62
C GLY A 32 11.14 2.07 14.73
N ASP A 33 10.26 1.48 13.91
CA ASP A 33 10.62 0.47 12.90
C ASP A 33 11.07 1.14 11.60
N LYS A 34 11.75 0.40 10.73
CA LYS A 34 12.28 0.90 9.46
C LYS A 34 11.37 0.53 8.30
N PHE A 35 10.99 1.50 7.46
CA PHE A 35 10.22 1.28 6.26
C PHE A 35 11.02 1.69 5.02
N LEU A 36 11.57 0.70 4.30
CA LEU A 36 12.32 0.93 3.07
C LEU A 36 11.34 1.27 1.94
N ASN A 37 11.39 2.50 1.47
CA ASN A 37 10.46 2.99 0.46
C ASN A 37 10.93 2.62 -0.95
N TYR A 38 10.27 1.66 -1.57
CA TYR A 38 10.44 1.22 -2.96
C TYR A 38 9.22 1.62 -3.82
N GLY A 39 8.68 2.83 -3.60
CA GLY A 39 7.62 3.41 -4.43
C GLY A 39 8.16 3.94 -5.75
N VAL A 40 7.47 3.65 -6.85
CA VAL A 40 7.72 4.20 -8.18
C VAL A 40 6.43 4.75 -8.76
N CYS A 41 6.41 6.05 -9.06
CA CYS A 41 5.19 6.70 -9.56
C CYS A 41 4.75 6.10 -10.90
N GLY A 42 3.47 5.79 -11.03
CA GLY A 42 2.89 5.27 -12.26
C GLY A 42 2.89 3.75 -12.39
N ASP A 43 3.62 3.02 -11.51
CA ASP A 43 3.67 1.56 -11.57
C ASP A 43 2.29 0.92 -11.40
N CYS A 44 2.00 -0.06 -12.28
CA CYS A 44 0.91 -1.01 -12.13
C CYS A 44 1.33 -2.21 -11.27
N THR A 45 0.39 -3.08 -10.94
CA THR A 45 0.65 -4.22 -10.05
C THR A 45 1.69 -5.19 -10.60
N ASP A 46 1.78 -5.38 -11.91
CA ASP A 46 2.80 -6.22 -12.57
C ASP A 46 4.20 -5.58 -12.52
N ASP A 47 4.31 -4.25 -12.67
CA ASP A 47 5.57 -3.52 -12.53
C ASP A 47 6.11 -3.66 -11.10
N ILE A 48 5.25 -3.42 -10.11
CA ILE A 48 5.58 -3.54 -8.69
C ILE A 48 6.04 -4.97 -8.37
N LEU A 49 5.31 -5.99 -8.86
CA LEU A 49 5.66 -7.40 -8.68
C LEU A 49 7.00 -7.74 -9.36
N SER A 50 7.23 -7.21 -10.55
CA SER A 50 8.51 -7.40 -11.26
C SER A 50 9.69 -6.87 -10.44
N ARG A 51 9.56 -5.64 -9.88
CA ARG A 51 10.59 -5.05 -9.02
C ARG A 51 10.79 -5.86 -7.73
N LEU A 52 9.72 -6.30 -7.09
CA LEU A 52 9.81 -7.14 -5.89
C LEU A 52 10.61 -8.42 -6.15
N LYS A 53 10.47 -9.03 -7.33
CA LYS A 53 11.18 -10.26 -7.70
C LYS A 53 12.64 -10.06 -8.08
N THR A 54 12.98 -8.89 -8.60
CA THR A 54 14.29 -8.63 -9.22
C THR A 54 15.21 -7.79 -8.34
N MET A 55 14.66 -6.98 -7.43
CA MET A 55 15.49 -6.15 -6.55
C MET A 55 16.14 -7.01 -5.45
N PRO A 56 17.45 -6.84 -5.24
CA PRO A 56 18.11 -7.46 -4.10
C PRO A 56 17.64 -6.82 -2.79
N LEU A 57 17.07 -7.61 -1.91
CA LEU A 57 16.66 -7.17 -0.57
C LEU A 57 17.72 -7.55 0.46
N PRO A 58 17.93 -6.72 1.50
CA PRO A 58 18.76 -7.09 2.65
C PRO A 58 18.27 -8.41 3.27
N ALA A 59 19.19 -9.31 3.63
CA ALA A 59 18.88 -10.66 4.11
C ALA A 59 18.01 -10.71 5.38
N HIS A 60 18.01 -9.63 6.16
CA HIS A 60 17.21 -9.53 7.39
C HIS A 60 15.75 -9.14 7.16
N ILE A 61 15.35 -8.81 5.92
CA ILE A 61 13.95 -8.49 5.60
C ILE A 61 13.09 -9.74 5.76
N LYS A 62 12.00 -9.59 6.51
CA LYS A 62 10.97 -10.62 6.72
C LYS A 62 9.59 -10.14 6.28
N HIS A 63 9.38 -8.84 6.21
CA HIS A 63 8.09 -8.23 5.96
C HIS A 63 8.09 -7.44 4.65
N ILE A 64 7.11 -7.71 3.81
CA ILE A 64 6.84 -6.98 2.57
C ILE A 64 5.50 -6.26 2.71
N LEU A 65 5.48 -4.97 2.41
CA LEU A 65 4.25 -4.20 2.27
C LEU A 65 4.04 -3.87 0.79
N PHE A 66 2.88 -4.21 0.25
CA PHE A 66 2.55 -4.02 -1.16
C PHE A 66 1.35 -3.09 -1.31
N LEU A 67 1.47 -2.05 -2.13
CA LEU A 67 0.38 -1.14 -2.50
C LEU A 67 0.37 -0.96 -4.01
N GLY A 68 -0.76 -1.21 -4.66
CA GLY A 68 -0.96 -1.02 -6.09
C GLY A 68 -2.41 -1.25 -6.50
N GLY A 69 -2.70 -1.04 -7.78
CA GLY A 69 -4.01 -1.27 -8.39
C GLY A 69 -4.72 0.01 -8.85
N ALA A 70 -4.38 1.17 -8.31
CA ALA A 70 -4.97 2.44 -8.76
C ALA A 70 -4.51 2.80 -10.18
N ASN A 71 -3.21 2.66 -10.48
CA ASN A 71 -2.67 2.90 -11.82
C ASN A 71 -3.18 1.91 -12.85
N ASP A 72 -3.38 0.65 -12.46
CA ASP A 72 -4.02 -0.36 -13.32
C ASP A 72 -5.40 0.12 -13.77
N ILE A 73 -6.22 0.65 -12.84
CA ILE A 73 -7.54 1.19 -13.15
C ILE A 73 -7.43 2.43 -14.05
N ILE A 74 -6.53 3.36 -13.74
CA ILE A 74 -6.30 4.57 -14.55
C ILE A 74 -5.89 4.19 -15.98
N GLN A 75 -5.12 3.12 -16.15
CA GLN A 75 -4.69 2.57 -17.44
C GLN A 75 -5.71 1.59 -18.04
N MET A 76 -6.90 1.49 -17.47
CA MET A 76 -7.99 0.63 -17.94
C MET A 76 -7.64 -0.86 -18.00
N ARG A 77 -6.71 -1.30 -17.14
CA ARG A 77 -6.32 -2.71 -17.03
C ARG A 77 -7.43 -3.52 -16.34
N PRO A 78 -7.88 -4.63 -16.92
CA PRO A 78 -8.97 -5.42 -16.34
C PRO A 78 -8.64 -5.93 -14.92
N GLN A 79 -9.60 -5.81 -14.00
CA GLN A 79 -9.47 -6.19 -12.58
C GLN A 79 -8.92 -7.61 -12.37
N LYS A 80 -9.27 -8.56 -13.26
CA LYS A 80 -8.76 -9.94 -13.16
C LYS A 80 -7.23 -10.02 -13.16
N PHE A 81 -6.55 -9.19 -13.95
CA PHE A 81 -5.09 -9.17 -14.02
C PHE A 81 -4.47 -8.56 -12.76
N ILE A 82 -5.13 -7.56 -12.17
CA ILE A 82 -4.72 -6.99 -10.88
C ILE A 82 -4.75 -8.10 -9.80
N LEU A 83 -5.87 -8.82 -9.70
CA LEU A 83 -6.02 -9.92 -8.73
C LEU A 83 -5.05 -11.08 -9.00
N GLU A 84 -4.76 -11.41 -10.26
CA GLU A 84 -3.75 -12.41 -10.62
C GLU A 84 -2.34 -11.99 -10.18
N ASP A 85 -1.98 -10.71 -10.31
CA ASP A 85 -0.67 -10.21 -9.90
C ASP A 85 -0.54 -10.16 -8.38
N LEU A 86 -1.62 -9.81 -7.67
CA LEU A 86 -1.66 -9.92 -6.20
C LEU A 86 -1.51 -11.38 -5.72
N ASP A 87 -2.13 -12.35 -6.40
CA ASP A 87 -1.92 -13.77 -6.10
C ASP A 87 -0.47 -14.22 -6.38
N LYS A 88 0.12 -13.75 -7.48
CA LYS A 88 1.53 -14.02 -7.78
C LYS A 88 2.45 -13.42 -6.73
N THR A 89 2.12 -12.20 -6.25
CA THR A 89 2.83 -11.52 -5.16
C THR A 89 2.78 -12.35 -3.89
N LEU A 90 1.60 -12.80 -3.49
CA LEU A 90 1.41 -13.65 -2.32
C LEU A 90 2.22 -14.95 -2.42
N ARG A 91 2.12 -15.68 -3.55
CA ARG A 91 2.88 -16.90 -3.77
C ARG A 91 4.39 -16.66 -3.74
N TYR A 92 4.85 -15.55 -4.31
CA TYR A 92 6.26 -15.19 -4.25
C TYR A 92 6.71 -14.93 -2.82
N CYS A 93 5.98 -14.14 -2.04
CA CYS A 93 6.30 -13.88 -0.64
C CYS A 93 6.33 -15.18 0.17
N GLN A 94 5.34 -16.06 0.01
CA GLN A 94 5.31 -17.37 0.66
C GLN A 94 6.53 -18.23 0.29
N SER A 95 6.94 -18.26 -0.98
CA SER A 95 8.12 -19.03 -1.43
C SER A 95 9.44 -18.50 -0.86
N LYS A 96 9.47 -17.25 -0.40
CA LYS A 96 10.63 -16.59 0.21
C LYS A 96 10.54 -16.48 1.72
N ASN A 97 9.48 -17.01 2.33
CA ASN A 97 9.17 -16.85 3.75
C ASN A 97 9.08 -15.37 4.17
N PHE A 98 8.51 -14.53 3.30
CA PHE A 98 8.15 -13.16 3.66
C PHE A 98 6.71 -13.13 4.18
N ASP A 99 6.48 -12.40 5.26
CA ASP A 99 5.14 -12.01 5.68
C ASP A 99 4.66 -10.83 4.81
N LEU A 100 3.47 -10.96 4.23
CA LEU A 100 2.92 -10.00 3.28
C LEU A 100 1.80 -9.19 3.89
N GLY A 101 1.99 -7.86 3.92
CA GLY A 101 0.92 -6.88 4.10
C GLY A 101 0.50 -6.29 2.74
N MET A 102 -0.79 -6.22 2.49
CA MET A 102 -1.35 -5.54 1.32
C MET A 102 -2.12 -4.30 1.77
N VAL A 103 -1.82 -3.15 1.17
CA VAL A 103 -2.59 -1.92 1.40
C VAL A 103 -3.69 -1.83 0.35
N LEU A 104 -4.93 -1.64 0.80
CA LEU A 104 -6.06 -1.48 -0.11
C LEU A 104 -5.92 -0.18 -0.92
N PRO A 105 -6.21 -0.19 -2.23
CA PRO A 105 -6.23 1.03 -3.05
C PRO A 105 -7.13 2.09 -2.42
N LEU A 106 -6.70 3.35 -2.41
CA LEU A 106 -7.51 4.44 -1.83
C LEU A 106 -8.68 4.82 -2.73
N VAL A 107 -9.81 5.09 -2.11
CA VAL A 107 -10.95 5.73 -2.78
C VAL A 107 -10.58 7.20 -3.01
N THR A 108 -10.63 7.64 -4.25
CA THR A 108 -10.17 8.95 -4.71
C THR A 108 -11.25 10.04 -4.60
N ALA A 109 -10.93 11.27 -4.97
CA ALA A 109 -11.93 12.32 -5.15
C ALA A 109 -12.66 12.20 -6.52
N GLU A 110 -12.13 11.38 -7.45
CA GLU A 110 -12.67 11.19 -8.79
C GLU A 110 -13.72 10.07 -8.80
N SER A 111 -15.00 10.43 -8.93
CA SER A 111 -16.11 9.47 -8.87
C SER A 111 -16.03 8.39 -9.95
N SER A 112 -15.59 8.73 -11.15
CA SER A 112 -15.43 7.79 -12.27
C SER A 112 -14.38 6.70 -11.99
N LEU A 113 -13.29 7.02 -11.30
CA LEU A 113 -12.30 6.02 -10.88
C LEU A 113 -12.87 5.13 -9.77
N ASN A 114 -13.66 5.71 -8.88
CA ASN A 114 -14.22 4.98 -7.74
C ASN A 114 -15.22 3.90 -8.15
N GLU A 115 -15.84 4.01 -9.32
CA GLU A 115 -16.69 2.95 -9.89
C GLU A 115 -15.92 1.63 -10.09
N TYR A 116 -14.61 1.71 -10.29
CA TYR A 116 -13.71 0.54 -10.43
C TYR A 116 -12.90 0.26 -9.17
N ILE A 117 -12.49 1.29 -8.42
CA ILE A 117 -11.71 1.13 -7.19
C ILE A 117 -12.52 0.42 -6.10
N LEU A 118 -13.80 0.78 -5.90
CA LEU A 118 -14.62 0.15 -4.87
C LEU A 118 -14.80 -1.35 -5.09
N PRO A 119 -15.20 -1.84 -6.28
CA PRO A 119 -15.25 -3.28 -6.54
C PRO A 119 -13.89 -3.98 -6.42
N LEU A 120 -12.79 -3.32 -6.78
CA LEU A 120 -11.45 -3.89 -6.61
C LEU A 120 -11.10 -4.06 -5.12
N ARG A 121 -11.40 -3.07 -4.28
CA ARG A 121 -11.19 -3.15 -2.83
C ARG A 121 -11.97 -4.31 -2.20
N GLU A 122 -13.24 -4.47 -2.59
CA GLU A 122 -14.09 -5.58 -2.15
C GLU A 122 -13.51 -6.93 -2.58
N ALA A 123 -13.08 -7.05 -3.84
CA ALA A 123 -12.48 -8.27 -4.37
C ALA A 123 -11.14 -8.62 -3.69
N ILE A 124 -10.30 -7.62 -3.39
CA ILE A 124 -9.06 -7.83 -2.63
C ILE A 124 -9.40 -8.30 -1.21
N SER A 125 -10.33 -7.64 -0.53
CA SER A 125 -10.74 -8.02 0.81
C SER A 125 -11.29 -9.43 0.88
N ALA A 126 -12.20 -9.79 -0.03
CA ALA A 126 -12.78 -11.13 -0.10
C ALA A 126 -11.74 -12.22 -0.39
N ARG A 127 -10.72 -11.91 -1.22
CA ARG A 127 -9.76 -12.91 -1.69
C ARG A 127 -8.56 -13.10 -0.75
N PHE A 128 -8.15 -12.06 -0.04
CA PHE A 128 -6.87 -12.03 0.68
C PHE A 128 -6.96 -11.85 2.20
N ALA A 129 -8.12 -11.52 2.79
CA ALA A 129 -8.23 -11.22 4.22
C ALA A 129 -7.71 -12.35 5.16
N GLU A 130 -7.84 -13.62 4.75
CA GLU A 130 -7.35 -14.77 5.53
C GLU A 130 -5.94 -15.23 5.10
N ARG A 131 -5.35 -14.60 4.09
CA ARG A 131 -4.12 -15.06 3.42
C ARG A 131 -2.96 -14.07 3.52
N ALA A 132 -3.26 -12.81 3.79
CA ALA A 132 -2.31 -11.72 3.96
C ALA A 132 -2.88 -10.71 4.96
N TRP A 133 -2.02 -9.94 5.58
CA TRP A 133 -2.50 -8.82 6.39
C TRP A 133 -2.97 -7.68 5.47
N LEU A 134 -4.18 -7.18 5.71
CA LEU A 134 -4.75 -6.08 4.93
C LEU A 134 -4.72 -4.79 5.74
N LEU A 135 -4.21 -3.71 5.13
CA LEU A 135 -4.22 -2.36 5.69
C LEU A 135 -5.16 -1.47 4.87
N ASP A 136 -6.18 -0.95 5.52
CA ASP A 136 -7.04 0.08 4.95
C ASP A 136 -6.67 1.46 5.52
N LEU A 137 -6.15 2.34 4.68
CA LEU A 137 -5.79 3.71 5.04
C LEU A 137 -6.92 4.71 4.77
N GLN A 138 -8.05 4.27 4.23
CA GLN A 138 -9.17 5.15 3.88
C GLN A 138 -9.71 5.97 5.05
N PRO A 139 -9.79 5.45 6.28
CA PRO A 139 -10.24 6.25 7.43
C PRO A 139 -9.40 7.50 7.72
N ALA A 140 -8.11 7.47 7.37
CA ALA A 140 -7.21 8.62 7.54
C ALA A 140 -7.29 9.65 6.39
N VAL A 141 -7.87 9.25 5.25
CA VAL A 141 -8.02 10.11 4.07
C VAL A 141 -9.39 10.80 4.06
N GLY A 142 -10.43 10.05 4.43
CA GLY A 142 -11.82 10.54 4.46
C GLY A 142 -12.79 9.53 3.87
N LEU A 143 -13.92 9.37 4.54
CA LEU A 143 -14.97 8.40 4.17
C LEU A 143 -16.02 9.01 3.23
N THR A 144 -16.26 10.32 3.35
CA THR A 144 -17.21 11.05 2.52
C THR A 144 -16.55 11.68 1.28
N ALA A 145 -17.33 11.94 0.23
CA ALA A 145 -16.85 12.65 -0.95
C ALA A 145 -16.32 14.05 -0.62
N ALA A 146 -16.94 14.75 0.32
CA ALA A 146 -16.53 16.09 0.75
C ALA A 146 -15.16 16.07 1.45
N GLU A 147 -14.90 15.08 2.28
CA GLU A 147 -13.60 14.88 2.94
C GLU A 147 -12.53 14.54 1.89
N ARG A 148 -12.79 13.60 0.99
CA ARG A 148 -11.86 13.22 -0.07
C ARG A 148 -11.50 14.39 -0.98
N LYS A 149 -12.47 15.24 -1.33
CA LYS A 149 -12.19 16.43 -2.15
C LYS A 149 -11.17 17.38 -1.50
N LYS A 150 -11.10 17.41 -0.17
CA LYS A 150 -10.11 18.22 0.59
C LYS A 150 -8.80 17.49 0.83
N ALA A 151 -8.83 16.15 0.78
CA ALA A 151 -7.68 15.30 1.11
C ALA A 151 -6.66 15.22 -0.02
N TYR A 152 -7.09 15.38 -1.26
CA TYR A 152 -6.27 15.20 -2.45
C TYR A 152 -5.91 16.52 -3.14
N LEU A 153 -4.72 16.57 -3.76
CA LEU A 153 -4.23 17.70 -4.52
C LEU A 153 -4.83 17.76 -5.93
N ASP A 154 -4.91 16.60 -6.56
CA ASP A 154 -5.31 16.41 -7.96
C ASP A 154 -6.42 15.36 -8.13
N GLY A 155 -7.11 15.06 -7.05
CA GLY A 155 -8.14 14.02 -7.01
C GLY A 155 -7.63 12.63 -6.63
N VAL A 156 -6.32 12.36 -6.74
CA VAL A 156 -5.71 11.04 -6.52
C VAL A 156 -4.60 11.09 -5.47
N HIS A 157 -3.75 12.12 -5.48
CA HIS A 157 -2.58 12.20 -4.61
C HIS A 157 -2.85 13.01 -3.35
N PRO A 158 -2.65 12.43 -2.16
CA PRO A 158 -2.91 13.07 -0.88
C PRO A 158 -2.07 14.34 -0.66
N THR A 159 -2.64 15.30 0.09
CA THR A 159 -1.87 16.43 0.61
C THR A 159 -0.82 15.96 1.62
N ALA A 160 0.19 16.78 1.89
CA ALA A 160 1.21 16.47 2.91
C ALA A 160 0.61 16.25 4.31
N ALA A 161 -0.47 16.96 4.64
CA ALA A 161 -1.19 16.79 5.90
C ALA A 161 -1.87 15.42 5.97
N VAL A 162 -2.46 14.96 4.86
CA VAL A 162 -3.12 13.65 4.76
C VAL A 162 -2.09 12.53 4.78
N TYR A 163 -0.93 12.67 4.12
CA TYR A 163 0.14 11.69 4.25
C TYR A 163 0.58 11.50 5.71
N ARG A 164 0.71 12.59 6.48
CA ARG A 164 0.99 12.48 7.93
C ARG A 164 -0.15 11.79 8.68
N ALA A 165 -1.40 12.14 8.41
CA ALA A 165 -2.56 11.49 9.04
C ALA A 165 -2.60 9.98 8.72
N MET A 166 -2.31 9.59 7.48
CA MET A 166 -2.19 8.18 7.07
C MET A 166 -1.10 7.46 7.88
N GLY A 167 0.08 8.06 8.03
CA GLY A 167 1.17 7.48 8.81
C GLY A 167 0.83 7.35 10.30
N THR A 168 0.20 8.38 10.88
CA THR A 168 -0.28 8.36 12.27
C THR A 168 -1.31 7.25 12.48
N TYR A 169 -2.26 7.11 11.56
CA TYR A 169 -3.28 6.07 11.61
C TYR A 169 -2.68 4.67 11.43
N ALA A 170 -1.73 4.52 10.50
CA ALA A 170 -1.09 3.24 10.21
C ALA A 170 -0.18 2.74 11.34
N ALA A 171 0.48 3.63 12.07
CA ALA A 171 1.52 3.28 13.02
C ALA A 171 1.11 2.20 14.05
N PRO A 172 -0.01 2.31 14.78
CA PRO A 172 -0.43 1.26 15.71
C PRO A 172 -0.81 -0.05 15.00
N LEU A 173 -1.37 0.02 13.80
CA LEU A 173 -1.75 -1.16 13.02
C LEU A 173 -0.52 -1.91 12.51
N LEU A 174 0.49 -1.19 12.02
CA LEU A 174 1.77 -1.75 11.59
C LEU A 174 2.51 -2.39 12.77
N ARG A 175 2.57 -1.73 13.93
CA ARG A 175 3.18 -2.29 15.13
C ARG A 175 2.53 -3.62 15.52
N ASN A 176 1.21 -3.67 15.58
CA ASN A 176 0.47 -4.89 15.89
C ASN A 176 0.72 -6.02 14.87
N TRP A 177 0.86 -5.69 13.58
CA TRP A 177 1.19 -6.67 12.55
C TRP A 177 2.61 -7.23 12.75
N LEU A 178 3.59 -6.36 12.96
CA LEU A 178 5.00 -6.73 13.12
C LEU A 178 5.28 -7.50 14.43
N GLU A 179 4.48 -7.28 15.49
CA GLU A 179 4.63 -7.98 16.77
C GLU A 179 4.08 -9.41 16.74
N LYS A 180 3.07 -9.70 15.92
CA LYS A 180 2.48 -11.06 15.81
C LYS A 180 3.48 -12.10 15.32
N ASP A 181 4.47 -11.71 14.53
CA ASP A 181 5.47 -12.63 13.99
C ASP A 181 6.55 -13.00 15.02
N ASN A 182 6.74 -12.19 16.05
CA ASN A 182 7.69 -12.47 17.14
C ASN A 182 7.16 -13.50 18.17
N SER A 183 5.91 -13.96 18.00
CA SER A 183 5.23 -14.87 18.94
C SER A 183 5.12 -16.31 18.42
N LYS A 184 5.69 -16.59 17.25
CA LYS A 184 5.80 -17.93 16.65
C LYS A 184 7.24 -18.43 16.65
#